data_1553f235e899d9a37e96b847a8241bf9
#
_entry.id   1553f235e899d9a37e96b847a8241bf9
#
_cell.length_a   1.000
_cell.length_b   1.000
_cell.length_c   1.000
_cell.angle_alpha   90.00
_cell.angle_beta   90.00
_cell.angle_gamma   90.00
#
_symmetry.space_group_name_H-M   'P 1'
#
loop_
_entity.id
_entity.type
_entity.pdbx_description
1 polymer ?
#
loop_
_entity_poly.entity_id
_entity_poly.type
_entity_poly.pdbx_seq_one_letter_code
_entity_poly.pdbx_strand_id
1 'polypeptide(L)'
;MFAIIRRYDGVDQNRSAELTGKVNETLVPKLEKLSGFAGYYLIEAGNGVFSSLSLFETPEQGMESTKFVATWLRDEKLDTILPNEPKITSGKVVVHSDRVLVAA
;
A
#
# COMPACT_ATOMS: atom_id res chain seq x y z
N MET A 1 -12.37 -11.94 1.34
CA MET A 1 -11.48 -10.80 1.08
C MET A 1 -10.18 -10.98 1.85
N PHE A 2 -9.08 -10.68 1.22
CA PHE A 2 -7.75 -10.85 1.79
C PHE A 2 -7.08 -9.48 1.96
N ALA A 3 -6.49 -9.21 3.13
CA ALA A 3 -5.85 -7.93 3.43
C ALA A 3 -4.34 -8.10 3.58
N ILE A 4 -3.60 -7.12 3.10
CA ILE A 4 -2.15 -7.06 3.25
C ILE A 4 -1.79 -5.70 3.84
N ILE A 5 -1.18 -5.71 5.02
CA ILE A 5 -0.71 -4.50 5.69
C ILE A 5 0.81 -4.48 5.60
N ARG A 6 1.36 -3.36 5.11
CA ARG A 6 2.81 -3.15 5.06
C ARG A 6 3.14 -1.92 5.88
N ARG A 7 4.00 -2.07 6.87
CA ARG A 7 4.47 -0.96 7.69
C ARG A 7 5.91 -0.65 7.32
N TYR A 8 6.16 0.60 6.97
CA TYR A 8 7.48 1.14 6.65
C TYR A 8 7.93 2.07 7.75
N ASP A 9 9.10 1.78 8.34
CA ASP A 9 9.75 2.62 9.34
C ASP A 9 10.96 3.32 8.72
N GLY A 10 11.38 4.43 9.33
CA GLY A 10 12.57 5.16 8.87
C GLY A 10 12.37 5.87 7.53
N VAL A 11 11.14 6.22 7.21
CA VAL A 11 10.83 6.95 5.97
C VAL A 11 11.40 8.35 6.03
N ASP A 12 12.00 8.80 4.93
CA ASP A 12 12.50 10.17 4.82
C ASP A 12 11.33 11.15 4.79
N GLN A 13 11.09 11.80 5.93
CA GLN A 13 9.95 12.69 6.11
C GLN A 13 10.01 13.91 5.20
N ASN A 14 11.22 14.33 4.79
CA ASN A 14 11.37 15.45 3.87
C ASN A 14 10.92 15.13 2.46
N ARG A 15 10.74 13.84 2.17
CA ARG A 15 10.32 13.35 0.86
C ARG A 15 8.96 12.63 0.91
N SER A 16 8.20 12.81 2.00
CA SER A 16 6.90 12.16 2.14
C SER A 16 5.90 12.58 1.06
N ALA A 17 5.92 13.85 0.66
CA ALA A 17 5.06 14.34 -0.41
C ALA A 17 5.40 13.69 -1.76
N GLU A 18 6.68 13.47 -2.03
CA GLU A 18 7.13 12.76 -3.23
C GLU A 18 6.62 11.32 -3.23
N LEU A 19 6.73 10.62 -2.10
CA LEU A 19 6.22 9.26 -1.96
C LEU A 19 4.72 9.21 -2.21
N THR A 20 3.96 10.08 -1.55
CA THR A 20 2.51 10.15 -1.70
C THR A 20 2.11 10.41 -3.15
N GLY A 21 2.78 11.36 -3.81
CA GLY A 21 2.53 11.65 -5.22
C GLY A 21 2.78 10.46 -6.13
N LYS A 22 3.90 9.77 -5.94
CA LYS A 22 4.23 8.60 -6.75
C LYS A 22 3.25 7.46 -6.54
N VAL A 23 2.82 7.21 -5.31
CA VAL A 23 1.81 6.20 -5.02
C VAL A 23 0.50 6.55 -5.73
N ASN A 24 0.03 7.77 -5.58
CA ASN A 24 -1.23 8.21 -6.16
C ASN A 24 -1.20 8.21 -7.69
N GLU A 25 -0.10 8.63 -8.30
CA GLU A 25 -0.02 8.84 -9.75
C GLU A 25 0.41 7.59 -10.51
N THR A 26 1.26 6.74 -9.92
CA THR A 26 1.85 5.62 -10.63
C THR A 26 1.48 4.25 -10.09
N LEU A 27 1.28 4.10 -8.79
CA LEU A 27 0.94 2.80 -8.21
C LEU A 27 -0.55 2.52 -8.24
N VAL A 28 -1.36 3.43 -7.72
CA VAL A 28 -2.81 3.23 -7.59
C VAL A 28 -3.49 2.89 -8.92
N PRO A 29 -3.24 3.61 -10.02
CA PRO A 29 -3.86 3.26 -11.30
C PRO A 29 -3.51 1.84 -11.78
N LYS A 30 -2.31 1.38 -11.47
CA LYS A 30 -1.89 0.03 -11.85
C LYS A 30 -2.49 -1.04 -10.95
N LEU A 31 -2.60 -0.76 -9.64
CA LEU A 31 -3.27 -1.66 -8.70
C LEU A 31 -4.73 -1.87 -9.08
N GLU A 32 -5.41 -0.81 -9.49
CA GLU A 32 -6.82 -0.87 -9.87
C GLU A 32 -7.07 -1.82 -11.04
N LYS A 33 -6.05 -2.09 -11.85
CA LYS A 33 -6.14 -3.01 -12.99
C LYS A 33 -5.84 -4.46 -12.65
N LEU A 34 -5.37 -4.73 -11.42
CA LEU A 34 -5.08 -6.09 -11.01
C LEU A 34 -6.36 -6.85 -10.70
N SER A 35 -6.38 -8.15 -11.06
CA SER A 35 -7.53 -9.01 -10.78
C SER A 35 -7.82 -9.05 -9.29
N GLY A 36 -9.11 -8.88 -8.95
CA GLY A 36 -9.56 -8.97 -7.56
C GLY A 36 -9.24 -7.78 -6.68
N PHE A 37 -8.69 -6.71 -7.24
CA PHE A 37 -8.40 -5.51 -6.46
C PHE A 37 -9.69 -4.97 -5.83
N ALA A 38 -9.67 -4.75 -4.51
CA ALA A 38 -10.85 -4.30 -3.76
C ALA A 38 -10.63 -2.98 -3.03
N GLY A 39 -9.40 -2.56 -2.82
CA GLY A 39 -9.13 -1.28 -2.18
C GLY A 39 -7.67 -1.10 -1.80
N TYR A 40 -7.27 0.15 -1.63
CA TYR A 40 -5.93 0.50 -1.21
C TYR A 40 -5.95 1.79 -0.38
N TYR A 41 -5.19 1.78 0.69
CA TYR A 41 -5.03 2.94 1.58
C TYR A 41 -3.55 3.12 1.88
N LEU A 42 -3.08 4.35 1.81
CA LEU A 42 -1.75 4.71 2.30
C LEU A 42 -1.94 5.67 3.48
N ILE A 43 -1.35 5.33 4.61
CA ILE A 43 -1.52 6.05 5.86
C ILE A 43 -0.19 6.64 6.28
N GLU A 44 -0.13 7.95 6.43
CA GLU A 44 1.01 8.63 7.02
C GLU A 44 0.78 8.73 8.53
N ALA A 45 1.56 7.96 9.29
CA ALA A 45 1.38 7.87 10.75
C ALA A 45 2.22 8.88 11.52
N GLY A 46 3.11 9.60 10.83
CA GLY A 46 4.05 10.51 11.50
C GLY A 46 5.32 9.81 11.95
N ASN A 47 6.31 10.60 12.37
CA ASN A 47 7.59 10.09 12.88
C ASN A 47 8.33 9.13 11.94
N GLY A 48 8.17 9.33 10.61
CA GLY A 48 8.81 8.47 9.63
C GLY A 48 8.15 7.12 9.46
N VAL A 49 6.89 6.98 9.82
CA VAL A 49 6.13 5.73 9.68
C VAL A 49 5.03 5.90 8.64
N PHE A 50 5.01 5.00 7.66
CA PHE A 50 3.91 4.85 6.72
C PHE A 50 3.38 3.43 6.78
N SER A 51 2.07 3.28 6.65
CA SER A 51 1.44 1.97 6.53
C SER A 51 0.54 1.95 5.31
N SER A 52 0.52 0.82 4.60
CA SER A 52 -0.43 0.63 3.51
C SER A 52 -1.34 -0.55 3.82
N LEU A 53 -2.58 -0.45 3.37
CA LEU A 53 -3.56 -1.53 3.44
C LEU A 53 -4.03 -1.80 2.02
N SER A 54 -3.81 -3.03 1.55
CA SER A 54 -4.29 -3.49 0.26
C SER A 54 -5.33 -4.59 0.45
N LEU A 55 -6.42 -4.52 -0.30
CA LEU A 55 -7.49 -5.48 -0.23
C LEU A 55 -7.68 -6.17 -1.58
N PHE A 56 -7.77 -7.49 -1.57
CA PHE A 56 -8.00 -8.33 -2.75
C PHE A 56 -9.06 -9.38 -2.44
N GLU A 57 -9.69 -9.92 -3.46
CA GLU A 57 -10.73 -10.94 -3.28
C GLU A 57 -10.15 -12.25 -2.75
N THR A 58 -8.96 -12.66 -3.23
CA THR A 58 -8.34 -13.94 -2.87
C THR A 58 -6.90 -13.75 -2.37
N PRO A 59 -6.38 -14.72 -1.57
CA PRO A 59 -4.99 -14.70 -1.15
C PRO A 59 -3.99 -14.71 -2.31
N GLU A 60 -4.29 -15.46 -3.37
CA GLU A 60 -3.41 -15.57 -4.54
C GLU A 60 -3.25 -14.24 -5.24
N GLN A 61 -4.34 -13.50 -5.39
CA GLN A 61 -4.31 -12.15 -5.97
C GLN A 61 -3.51 -11.20 -5.09
N GLY A 62 -3.67 -11.30 -3.77
CA GLY A 62 -2.88 -10.53 -2.83
C GLY A 62 -1.39 -10.81 -2.95
N MET A 63 -1.01 -12.08 -3.09
CA MET A 63 0.39 -12.48 -3.25
C MET A 63 0.98 -11.97 -4.56
N GLU A 64 0.22 -11.98 -5.64
CA GLU A 64 0.64 -11.39 -6.91
C GLU A 64 0.86 -9.88 -6.78
N SER A 65 -0.01 -9.21 -6.04
CA SER A 65 0.16 -7.77 -5.81
C SER A 65 1.44 -7.45 -5.04
N THR A 66 1.86 -8.33 -4.13
CA THR A 66 3.09 -8.14 -3.37
C THR A 66 4.31 -8.13 -4.29
N LYS A 67 4.35 -9.05 -5.25
CA LYS A 67 5.42 -9.09 -6.26
C LYS A 67 5.40 -7.82 -7.12
N PHE A 68 4.21 -7.41 -7.50
CA PHE A 68 4.02 -6.21 -8.32
C PHE A 68 4.52 -4.95 -7.59
N VAL A 69 4.16 -4.79 -6.32
CA VAL A 69 4.58 -3.65 -5.51
C VAL A 69 6.10 -3.63 -5.32
N ALA A 70 6.71 -4.79 -5.08
CA ALA A 70 8.16 -4.88 -4.94
C ALA A 70 8.88 -4.43 -6.21
N THR A 71 8.38 -4.83 -7.37
CA THR A 71 8.91 -4.40 -8.66
C THR A 71 8.73 -2.89 -8.85
N TRP A 72 7.55 -2.37 -8.53
CA TRP A 72 7.27 -0.94 -8.65
C TRP A 72 8.21 -0.10 -7.77
N LEU A 73 8.43 -0.52 -6.51
CA LEU A 73 9.34 0.17 -5.60
C LEU A 73 10.75 0.26 -6.18
N ARG A 74 11.22 -0.83 -6.77
CA ARG A 74 12.55 -0.88 -7.39
C ARG A 74 12.63 -0.02 -8.64
N ASP A 75 11.63 -0.11 -9.51
CA ASP A 75 11.59 0.63 -10.77
C ASP A 75 11.51 2.13 -10.55
N GLU A 76 10.79 2.57 -9.53
CA GLU A 76 10.66 3.97 -9.17
C GLU A 76 11.81 4.47 -8.28
N LYS A 77 12.75 3.59 -7.94
CA LYS A 77 13.92 3.91 -7.11
C LYS A 77 13.55 4.53 -5.77
N LEU A 78 12.55 3.96 -5.11
CA LEU A 78 12.02 4.49 -3.86
C LEU A 78 12.79 4.00 -2.62
N ASP A 79 13.83 3.19 -2.80
CA ASP A 79 14.69 2.71 -1.70
C ASP A 79 15.37 3.84 -0.93
N THR A 80 15.56 5.01 -1.56
CA THR A 80 16.12 6.18 -0.89
C THR A 80 15.12 6.86 0.04
N ILE A 81 13.82 6.72 -0.23
CA ILE A 81 12.75 7.26 0.63
C ILE A 81 12.34 6.22 1.66
N LEU A 82 12.32 4.95 1.25
CA LEU A 82 11.92 3.79 2.06
C LEU A 82 13.13 2.88 2.21
N PRO A 83 14.09 3.23 3.07
CA PRO A 83 15.37 2.50 3.15
C PRO A 83 15.26 1.13 3.80
N ASN A 84 14.18 0.87 4.53
CA ASN A 84 13.99 -0.37 5.25
C ASN A 84 12.89 -1.21 4.60
N GLU A 85 13.04 -2.54 4.67
CA GLU A 85 11.99 -3.44 4.22
C GLU A 85 10.75 -3.30 5.11
N PRO A 86 9.55 -3.43 4.54
CA PRO A 86 8.33 -3.31 5.33
C PRO A 86 8.11 -4.55 6.22
N LYS A 87 7.47 -4.31 7.34
CA LYS A 87 6.88 -5.39 8.14
C LYS A 87 5.51 -5.69 7.57
N ILE A 88 5.28 -6.95 7.21
CA ILE A 88 4.06 -7.35 6.52
C ILE A 88 3.19 -8.20 7.44
N THR A 89 1.92 -7.81 7.56
CA THR A 89 0.86 -8.61 8.17
C THR A 89 -0.19 -8.86 7.11
N SER A 90 -0.56 -10.11 6.90
CA SER A 90 -1.57 -10.44 5.90
C SER A 90 -2.49 -11.53 6.41
N GLY A 91 -3.72 -11.53 5.93
CA GLY A 91 -4.69 -12.52 6.33
C GLY A 91 -6.06 -12.28 5.77
N LYS A 92 -6.97 -13.19 6.12
CA LYS A 92 -8.36 -13.11 5.72
C LYS A 92 -9.07 -12.03 6.52
N VAL A 93 -9.84 -11.19 5.84
CA VAL A 93 -10.73 -10.24 6.50
C VAL A 93 -11.91 -11.02 7.05
N VAL A 94 -12.08 -11.04 8.36
CA VAL A 94 -13.13 -11.84 9.01
C VAL A 94 -14.34 -11.00 9.40
N VAL A 95 -14.16 -9.69 9.55
CA VAL A 95 -15.25 -8.74 9.80
C VAL A 95 -14.93 -7.46 9.08
N HIS A 96 -15.89 -6.88 8.37
CA HIS A 96 -15.73 -5.55 7.83
C HIS A 96 -17.09 -4.84 7.84
N SER A 97 -17.02 -3.54 7.92
CA SER A 97 -18.19 -2.69 7.80
C SER A 97 -17.78 -1.48 6.98
N ASP A 98 -18.52 -1.23 5.91
CA ASP A 98 -18.24 -0.10 5.04
C ASP A 98 -19.26 1.00 5.27
N ARG A 99 -18.75 2.22 5.29
CA ARG A 99 -19.59 3.39 5.31
C ARG A 99 -19.04 4.39 4.32
N VAL A 100 -19.87 4.81 3.40
CA VAL A 100 -19.49 5.86 2.47
C VAL A 100 -19.38 7.18 3.25
N LEU A 101 -18.18 7.76 3.25
CA LEU A 101 -17.97 9.06 3.84
C LEU A 101 -18.32 10.11 2.80
N VAL A 102 -19.33 10.89 3.11
CA VAL A 102 -19.67 12.05 2.30
C VAL A 102 -18.76 13.19 2.77
N ALA A 103 -17.97 13.73 1.84
CA ALA A 103 -17.10 14.86 2.15
C ALA A 103 -17.96 16.04 2.61
N ALA A 104 -17.63 16.55 3.77
CA ALA A 104 -18.31 17.71 4.32
C ALA A 104 -17.89 18.99 3.61
#